data_29f4e27278890cd65cf75799a4f85027
#
_entry.id   29f4e27278890cd65cf75799a4f85027
#
_cell.length_a   1.000
_cell.length_b   1.000
_cell.length_c   1.000
_cell.angle_alpha   90.00
_cell.angle_beta   90.00
_cell.angle_gamma   90.00
#
_symmetry.space_group_name_H-M   'P 1'
#
loop_
_entity.id
_entity.type
_entity.pdbx_description
1 polymer ?
#
loop_
_entity_poly.entity_id
_entity_poly.type
_entity_poly.pdbx_seq_one_letter_code
_entity_poly.pdbx_strand_id
1 'polypeptide(L)'
;MVQQVAGAGIVVTGAGSGIGAALARRFAAEGARVVLNDVNAAAVTAVAASCEPSAEVLAVPGDAASEAGVADLISAARSALGEIDVYCANAGIARVGGPEASETDWEDSWQVNVMAHVRAARLLTGPWLERGSGHLICTVSAAGLLAMPGTAPYSVTKHAALSFAEWMGFTYAHRGITVQAICPLGVRTPMLPSADEPSFKILGDAAIEPAVVAQAVIDGMSDGRFLILPHPEVAAMYAGRAADPDEWRRGMNGLQQLLEGS
;
A
#
# COMPACT_ATOMS: atom_id res chain seq x y z
N MET A 1 4.37 12.66 16.84
CA MET A 1 3.43 13.78 16.60
C MET A 1 2.51 13.35 15.47
N VAL A 2 1.22 13.63 15.56
CA VAL A 2 0.27 13.34 14.48
C VAL A 2 0.60 14.25 13.28
N GLN A 3 0.76 13.68 12.10
CA GLN A 3 1.05 14.44 10.88
C GLN A 3 -0.23 15.20 10.45
N GLN A 4 -0.16 16.53 10.40
CA GLN A 4 -1.25 17.34 9.85
C GLN A 4 -1.30 17.17 8.33
N VAL A 5 -2.44 16.83 7.77
CA VAL A 5 -2.60 16.59 6.32
C VAL A 5 -2.64 17.90 5.54
N ALA A 6 -3.38 18.90 6.06
CA ALA A 6 -3.50 20.20 5.40
C ALA A 6 -2.14 20.89 5.21
N GLY A 7 -1.82 21.27 3.97
CA GLY A 7 -0.56 21.90 3.57
C GLY A 7 0.64 20.93 3.45
N ALA A 8 0.50 19.66 3.86
CA ALA A 8 1.56 18.67 3.75
C ALA A 8 1.89 18.34 2.28
N GLY A 9 3.17 18.12 1.99
CA GLY A 9 3.63 17.57 0.72
C GLY A 9 3.53 16.04 0.71
N ILE A 10 2.64 15.49 -0.10
CA ILE A 10 2.31 14.05 -0.13
C ILE A 10 2.61 13.45 -1.49
N VAL A 11 3.28 12.30 -1.53
CA VAL A 11 3.47 11.50 -2.73
C VAL A 11 2.63 10.23 -2.62
N VAL A 12 1.90 9.88 -3.69
CA VAL A 12 1.14 8.62 -3.77
C VAL A 12 1.53 7.86 -5.04
N THR A 13 2.08 6.66 -4.89
CA THR A 13 2.39 5.75 -6.00
C THR A 13 1.24 4.81 -6.33
N GLY A 14 1.11 4.37 -7.59
CA GLY A 14 -0.03 3.57 -8.04
C GLY A 14 -1.34 4.36 -7.95
N ALA A 15 -1.29 5.67 -8.22
CA ALA A 15 -2.40 6.59 -8.00
C ALA A 15 -3.40 6.63 -9.17
N GLY A 16 -3.15 5.91 -10.26
CA GLY A 16 -4.03 5.88 -11.43
C GLY A 16 -5.35 5.13 -11.21
N SER A 17 -5.46 4.32 -10.16
CA SER A 17 -6.67 3.54 -9.89
C SER A 17 -6.80 3.15 -8.41
N GLY A 18 -7.92 2.53 -8.06
CA GLY A 18 -8.15 1.83 -6.80
C GLY A 18 -7.83 2.66 -5.56
N ILE A 19 -7.09 2.04 -4.62
CA ILE A 19 -6.72 2.65 -3.34
C ILE A 19 -5.90 3.92 -3.55
N GLY A 20 -4.90 3.89 -4.46
CA GLY A 20 -4.06 5.05 -4.74
C GLY A 20 -4.84 6.26 -5.23
N ALA A 21 -5.79 6.06 -6.14
CA ALA A 21 -6.68 7.12 -6.62
C ALA A 21 -7.60 7.67 -5.52
N ALA A 22 -8.08 6.81 -4.62
CA ALA A 22 -8.89 7.23 -3.49
C ALA A 22 -8.09 8.03 -2.46
N LEU A 23 -6.85 7.59 -2.15
CA LEU A 23 -5.92 8.34 -1.30
C LEU A 23 -5.60 9.70 -1.89
N ALA A 24 -5.31 9.77 -3.19
CA ALA A 24 -5.02 11.01 -3.90
C ALA A 24 -6.13 12.04 -3.74
N ARG A 25 -7.37 11.64 -4.06
CA ARG A 25 -8.54 12.53 -3.92
C ARG A 25 -8.78 12.93 -2.47
N ARG A 26 -8.62 12.00 -1.54
CA ARG A 26 -8.84 12.28 -0.14
C ARG A 26 -7.80 13.26 0.42
N PHE A 27 -6.53 13.07 0.16
CA PHE A 27 -5.49 14.00 0.60
C PHE A 27 -5.66 15.39 -0.02
N ALA A 28 -6.00 15.46 -1.31
CA ALA A 28 -6.30 16.71 -1.98
C ALA A 28 -7.49 17.45 -1.32
N ALA A 29 -8.56 16.72 -0.99
CA ALA A 29 -9.73 17.28 -0.29
C ALA A 29 -9.42 17.75 1.14
N GLU A 30 -8.43 17.15 1.80
CA GLU A 30 -7.93 17.59 3.12
C GLU A 30 -6.94 18.77 3.04
N GLY A 31 -6.70 19.31 1.82
CA GLY A 31 -5.84 20.47 1.60
C GLY A 31 -4.34 20.16 1.54
N ALA A 32 -3.96 18.92 1.27
CA ALA A 32 -2.58 18.57 0.98
C ALA A 32 -2.15 19.00 -0.42
N ARG A 33 -0.84 19.20 -0.62
CA ARG A 33 -0.21 19.31 -1.93
C ARG A 33 0.23 17.90 -2.35
N VAL A 34 -0.26 17.39 -3.48
CA VAL A 34 -0.14 15.97 -3.78
C VAL A 34 0.57 15.73 -5.12
N VAL A 35 1.58 14.88 -5.11
CA VAL A 35 2.20 14.33 -6.31
C VAL A 35 1.71 12.89 -6.50
N LEU A 36 1.13 12.62 -7.66
CA LEU A 36 0.55 11.34 -8.04
C LEU A 36 1.46 10.65 -9.06
N ASN A 37 1.78 9.39 -8.81
CA ASN A 37 2.55 8.60 -9.74
C ASN A 37 1.81 7.32 -10.12
N ASP A 38 1.91 6.94 -11.39
CA ASP A 38 1.49 5.64 -11.92
C ASP A 38 2.25 5.37 -13.23
N VAL A 39 2.43 4.10 -13.59
CA VAL A 39 2.97 3.71 -14.90
C VAL A 39 2.00 4.04 -16.03
N ASN A 40 0.70 4.08 -15.74
CA ASN A 40 -0.34 4.48 -16.67
C ASN A 40 -0.52 6.01 -16.66
N ALA A 41 0.16 6.70 -17.57
CA ALA A 41 0.15 8.14 -17.69
C ALA A 41 -1.27 8.73 -17.88
N ALA A 42 -2.12 8.09 -18.66
CA ALA A 42 -3.48 8.56 -18.91
C ALA A 42 -4.33 8.45 -17.63
N ALA A 43 -4.22 7.33 -16.91
CA ALA A 43 -4.97 7.10 -15.70
C ALA A 43 -4.58 8.09 -14.58
N VAL A 44 -3.29 8.29 -14.33
CA VAL A 44 -2.84 9.22 -13.27
C VAL A 44 -3.19 10.67 -13.60
N THR A 45 -3.12 11.07 -14.86
CA THR A 45 -3.55 12.40 -15.30
C THR A 45 -5.06 12.60 -15.11
N ALA A 46 -5.87 11.59 -15.42
CA ALA A 46 -7.31 11.63 -15.20
C ALA A 46 -7.66 11.73 -13.71
N VAL A 47 -6.93 11.02 -12.85
CA VAL A 47 -7.12 11.15 -11.39
C VAL A 47 -6.76 12.55 -10.91
N ALA A 48 -5.62 13.10 -11.33
CA ALA A 48 -5.25 14.47 -10.97
C ALA A 48 -6.32 15.49 -11.39
N ALA A 49 -6.83 15.37 -12.63
CA ALA A 49 -7.90 16.24 -13.13
C ALA A 49 -9.25 16.05 -12.40
N SER A 50 -9.45 14.94 -11.71
CA SER A 50 -10.67 14.67 -10.94
C SER A 50 -10.64 15.19 -9.49
N CYS A 51 -9.50 15.72 -9.05
CA CYS A 51 -9.40 16.40 -7.76
C CYS A 51 -10.03 17.79 -7.83
N GLU A 52 -10.32 18.37 -6.66
CA GLU A 52 -10.91 19.74 -6.60
C GLU A 52 -10.01 20.74 -7.34
N PRO A 53 -10.59 21.70 -8.11
CA PRO A 53 -9.82 22.64 -8.90
C PRO A 53 -8.86 23.53 -8.10
N SER A 54 -9.13 23.73 -6.81
CA SER A 54 -8.27 24.49 -5.89
C SER A 54 -7.14 23.66 -5.28
N ALA A 55 -7.14 22.34 -5.49
CA ALA A 55 -6.12 21.47 -4.92
C ALA A 55 -4.82 21.51 -5.75
N GLU A 56 -3.69 21.56 -5.07
CA GLU A 56 -2.37 21.48 -5.69
C GLU A 56 -2.01 20.02 -5.97
N VAL A 57 -2.37 19.52 -7.15
CA VAL A 57 -2.15 18.12 -7.55
C VAL A 57 -1.32 18.06 -8.83
N LEU A 58 -0.22 17.33 -8.81
CA LEU A 58 0.67 17.10 -9.94
C LEU A 58 0.74 15.62 -10.30
N ALA A 59 0.44 15.28 -11.55
CA ALA A 59 0.69 13.94 -12.09
C ALA A 59 2.13 13.81 -12.60
N VAL A 60 2.83 12.78 -12.13
CA VAL A 60 4.21 12.42 -12.53
C VAL A 60 4.19 10.95 -12.97
N PRO A 61 3.87 10.66 -14.24
CA PRO A 61 3.89 9.30 -14.78
C PRO A 61 5.30 8.70 -14.73
N GLY A 62 5.40 7.40 -14.40
CA GLY A 62 6.68 6.71 -14.37
C GLY A 62 6.64 5.43 -13.53
N ASP A 63 7.70 4.64 -13.64
CA ASP A 63 7.85 3.38 -12.91
C ASP A 63 8.41 3.64 -11.49
N ALA A 64 7.54 3.61 -10.48
CA ALA A 64 7.94 3.75 -9.07
C ALA A 64 8.51 2.44 -8.46
N ALA A 65 8.81 1.42 -9.27
CA ALA A 65 9.44 0.19 -8.80
C ALA A 65 10.95 0.18 -9.08
N SER A 66 11.40 0.70 -10.23
CA SER A 66 12.83 0.75 -10.57
C SER A 66 13.60 1.79 -9.75
N GLU A 67 14.90 1.61 -9.60
CA GLU A 67 15.76 2.54 -8.85
C GLU A 67 15.76 3.94 -9.50
N ALA A 68 15.88 4.00 -10.82
CA ALA A 68 15.84 5.25 -11.57
C ALA A 68 14.48 5.94 -11.46
N GLY A 69 13.38 5.20 -11.67
CA GLY A 69 12.04 5.76 -11.63
C GLY A 69 11.65 6.29 -10.24
N VAL A 70 12.07 5.60 -9.16
CA VAL A 70 11.87 6.13 -7.79
C VAL A 70 12.68 7.40 -7.58
N ALA A 71 13.93 7.47 -8.07
CA ALA A 71 14.75 8.66 -7.95
C ALA A 71 14.15 9.84 -8.72
N ASP A 72 13.72 9.62 -9.94
CA ASP A 72 13.07 10.63 -10.79
C ASP A 72 11.77 11.15 -10.15
N LEU A 73 10.93 10.26 -9.62
CA LEU A 73 9.71 10.62 -8.91
C LEU A 73 10.01 11.50 -7.69
N ILE A 74 10.95 11.10 -6.85
CA ILE A 74 11.30 11.86 -5.64
C ILE A 74 11.90 13.21 -6.00
N SER A 75 12.71 13.28 -7.06
CA SER A 75 13.26 14.54 -7.56
C SER A 75 12.17 15.49 -8.06
N ALA A 76 11.24 14.99 -8.89
CA ALA A 76 10.09 15.76 -9.37
C ALA A 76 9.18 16.20 -8.21
N ALA A 77 8.92 15.32 -7.25
CA ALA A 77 8.12 15.63 -6.07
C ALA A 77 8.75 16.73 -5.21
N ARG A 78 10.07 16.68 -4.97
CA ARG A 78 10.78 17.75 -4.24
C ARG A 78 10.73 19.08 -4.99
N SER A 79 10.83 19.06 -6.31
CA SER A 79 10.73 20.28 -7.12
C SER A 79 9.37 20.94 -7.03
N ALA A 80 8.29 20.13 -6.95
CA ALA A 80 6.91 20.61 -6.88
C ALA A 80 6.47 20.97 -5.45
N LEU A 81 6.86 20.16 -4.46
CA LEU A 81 6.36 20.27 -3.09
C LEU A 81 7.35 21.01 -2.16
N GLY A 82 8.62 21.12 -2.53
CA GLY A 82 9.70 21.47 -1.63
C GLY A 82 10.08 20.27 -0.75
N GLU A 83 9.33 20.05 0.32
CA GLU A 83 9.48 18.89 1.20
C GLU A 83 8.44 17.81 0.94
N ILE A 84 8.86 16.55 1.05
CA ILE A 84 7.96 15.40 1.05
C ILE A 84 7.71 15.01 2.51
N ASP A 85 6.52 15.30 3.01
CA ASP A 85 6.13 15.02 4.39
C ASP A 85 5.62 13.59 4.53
N VAL A 86 4.85 13.13 3.55
CA VAL A 86 4.26 11.79 3.52
C VAL A 86 4.58 11.12 2.19
N TYR A 87 5.01 9.87 2.24
CA TYR A 87 5.17 9.03 1.06
C TYR A 87 4.31 7.79 1.19
N CYS A 88 3.27 7.69 0.34
CA CYS A 88 2.41 6.52 0.25
C CYS A 88 2.98 5.55 -0.80
N ALA A 89 3.74 4.56 -0.34
CA ALA A 89 4.22 3.44 -1.13
C ALA A 89 3.03 2.48 -1.39
N ASN A 90 2.18 2.85 -2.35
CA ASN A 90 0.93 2.15 -2.62
C ASN A 90 0.96 1.32 -3.90
N ALA A 91 1.81 1.63 -4.87
CA ALA A 91 1.97 0.81 -6.07
C ALA A 91 2.21 -0.67 -5.70
N GLY A 92 1.52 -1.56 -6.38
CA GLY A 92 1.62 -2.99 -6.10
C GLY A 92 1.02 -3.81 -7.23
N ILE A 93 1.42 -5.08 -7.32
CA ILE A 93 0.86 -6.06 -8.24
C ILE A 93 0.48 -7.32 -7.48
N ALA A 94 -0.54 -8.03 -7.98
CA ALA A 94 -0.92 -9.35 -7.50
C ALA A 94 -0.61 -10.40 -8.59
N ARG A 95 0.30 -11.32 -8.30
CA ARG A 95 0.56 -12.50 -9.11
C ARG A 95 -0.02 -13.71 -8.42
N VAL A 96 -0.78 -14.50 -9.16
CA VAL A 96 -1.35 -15.76 -8.70
C VAL A 96 -0.35 -16.91 -8.93
N GLY A 97 -0.56 -18.03 -8.26
CA GLY A 97 0.24 -19.23 -8.39
C GLY A 97 0.93 -19.64 -7.09
N GLY A 98 1.52 -20.82 -7.14
CA GLY A 98 2.30 -21.44 -6.07
C GLY A 98 3.80 -21.49 -6.42
N PRO A 99 4.50 -22.58 -6.07
CA PRO A 99 5.92 -22.77 -6.43
C PRO A 99 6.17 -22.81 -7.94
N GLU A 100 5.15 -23.12 -8.73
CA GLU A 100 5.18 -23.20 -10.20
C GLU A 100 5.06 -21.82 -10.89
N ALA A 101 4.76 -20.76 -10.16
CA ALA A 101 4.76 -19.41 -10.72
C ALA A 101 6.12 -19.08 -11.35
N SER A 102 6.12 -18.37 -12.46
CA SER A 102 7.35 -18.09 -13.19
C SER A 102 8.35 -17.26 -12.36
N GLU A 103 9.65 -17.44 -12.63
CA GLU A 103 10.70 -16.58 -12.04
C GLU A 103 10.41 -15.09 -12.27
N THR A 104 9.84 -14.74 -13.43
CA THR A 104 9.43 -13.36 -13.75
C THR A 104 8.31 -12.88 -12.82
N ASP A 105 7.30 -13.71 -12.53
CA ASP A 105 6.22 -13.32 -11.60
C ASP A 105 6.74 -13.10 -10.18
N TRP A 106 7.69 -13.93 -9.74
CA TRP A 106 8.36 -13.76 -8.45
C TRP A 106 9.20 -12.47 -8.43
N GLU A 107 10.04 -12.25 -9.46
CA GLU A 107 10.89 -11.07 -9.57
C GLU A 107 10.06 -9.78 -9.64
N ASP A 108 9.07 -9.71 -10.53
CA ASP A 108 8.18 -8.56 -10.65
C ASP A 108 7.49 -8.24 -9.32
N SER A 109 6.95 -9.28 -8.65
CA SER A 109 6.31 -9.12 -7.34
C SER A 109 7.29 -8.56 -6.30
N TRP A 110 8.53 -9.04 -6.31
CA TRP A 110 9.57 -8.57 -5.39
C TRP A 110 9.97 -7.12 -5.68
N GLN A 111 10.20 -6.77 -6.94
CA GLN A 111 10.59 -5.41 -7.33
C GLN A 111 9.51 -4.38 -7.00
N VAL A 112 8.25 -4.69 -7.31
CA VAL A 112 7.14 -3.75 -7.13
C VAL A 112 6.68 -3.71 -5.67
N ASN A 113 6.41 -4.87 -5.05
CA ASN A 113 5.78 -4.91 -3.73
C ASN A 113 6.77 -4.71 -2.57
N VAL A 114 8.09 -4.90 -2.79
CA VAL A 114 9.11 -4.81 -1.73
C VAL A 114 10.16 -3.77 -2.05
N MET A 115 10.90 -3.93 -3.16
CA MET A 115 12.05 -3.07 -3.44
C MET A 115 11.66 -1.63 -3.73
N ALA A 116 10.47 -1.37 -4.26
CA ALA A 116 9.94 0.00 -4.41
C ALA A 116 9.90 0.73 -3.05
N HIS A 117 9.41 0.08 -2.00
CA HIS A 117 9.37 0.63 -0.63
C HIS A 117 10.78 0.90 -0.09
N VAL A 118 11.69 -0.06 -0.28
CA VAL A 118 13.11 0.06 0.16
C VAL A 118 13.81 1.21 -0.55
N ARG A 119 13.62 1.34 -1.88
CA ARG A 119 14.23 2.40 -2.69
C ARG A 119 13.74 3.79 -2.28
N ALA A 120 12.44 3.94 -2.08
CA ALA A 120 11.86 5.18 -1.59
C ALA A 120 12.40 5.54 -0.19
N ALA A 121 12.39 4.61 0.75
CA ALA A 121 12.91 4.82 2.09
C ALA A 121 14.39 5.22 2.07
N ARG A 122 15.22 4.61 1.23
CA ARG A 122 16.64 4.94 1.07
C ARG A 122 16.87 6.42 0.73
N LEU A 123 16.01 7.00 -0.11
CA LEU A 123 16.13 8.40 -0.55
C LEU A 123 15.46 9.39 0.41
N LEU A 124 14.47 8.95 1.19
CA LEU A 124 13.68 9.83 2.06
C LEU A 124 14.17 9.85 3.51
N THR A 125 14.72 8.74 4.01
CA THR A 125 15.09 8.61 5.43
C THR A 125 16.13 9.65 5.87
N GLY A 126 17.20 9.90 5.08
CA GLY A 126 18.22 10.90 5.42
C GLY A 126 17.63 12.29 5.68
N PRO A 127 16.96 12.92 4.69
CA PRO A 127 16.30 14.21 4.86
C PRO A 127 15.27 14.25 5.98
N TRP A 128 14.50 13.18 6.16
CA TRP A 128 13.54 13.09 7.26
C TRP A 128 14.20 13.06 8.63
N LEU A 129 15.33 12.37 8.76
CA LEU A 129 16.12 12.34 10.01
C LEU A 129 16.75 13.70 10.32
N GLU A 130 17.23 14.42 9.30
CA GLU A 130 17.83 15.75 9.46
C GLU A 130 16.80 16.76 9.99
N ARG A 131 15.56 16.71 9.51
CA ARG A 131 14.48 17.61 9.99
C ARG A 131 13.69 17.07 11.19
N GLY A 132 13.91 15.81 11.59
CA GLY A 132 13.20 15.17 12.70
C GLY A 132 11.74 14.87 12.42
N SER A 133 11.32 14.76 11.15
CA SER A 133 9.93 14.43 10.78
C SER A 133 9.84 13.78 9.39
N GLY A 134 8.99 12.78 9.26
CA GLY A 134 8.67 12.10 8.01
C GLY A 134 7.65 11.01 8.23
N HIS A 135 6.89 10.66 7.19
CA HIS A 135 5.84 9.65 7.31
C HIS A 135 5.82 8.73 6.09
N LEU A 136 6.07 7.44 6.33
CA LEU A 136 5.96 6.38 5.32
C LEU A 136 4.69 5.59 5.54
N ILE A 137 3.82 5.52 4.54
CA ILE A 137 2.63 4.69 4.54
C ILE A 137 2.79 3.60 3.48
N CYS A 138 2.82 2.34 3.90
CA CYS A 138 2.97 1.19 3.02
C CYS A 138 1.63 0.50 2.80
N THR A 139 1.16 0.40 1.55
CA THR A 139 0.00 -0.43 1.22
C THR A 139 0.45 -1.90 1.15
N VAL A 140 0.23 -2.60 2.25
CA VAL A 140 0.50 -4.02 2.38
C VAL A 140 -0.70 -4.82 1.87
N SER A 141 -1.35 -5.57 2.69
CA SER A 141 -2.58 -6.37 2.50
C SER A 141 -2.80 -7.22 3.75
N ALA A 142 -4.00 -7.68 3.99
CA ALA A 142 -4.25 -8.79 4.92
C ALA A 142 -3.44 -10.05 4.55
N ALA A 143 -3.13 -10.25 3.26
CA ALA A 143 -2.23 -11.32 2.80
C ALA A 143 -0.80 -11.20 3.36
N GLY A 144 -0.37 -10.02 3.80
CA GLY A 144 0.90 -9.80 4.51
C GLY A 144 0.86 -10.21 5.99
N LEU A 145 -0.34 -10.36 6.55
CA LEU A 145 -0.57 -10.82 7.92
C LEU A 145 -0.98 -12.31 7.98
N LEU A 146 -1.73 -12.79 6.97
CA LEU A 146 -2.50 -14.04 7.03
C LEU A 146 -2.05 -15.07 5.99
N ALA A 147 -1.38 -14.66 4.92
CA ALA A 147 -1.21 -15.35 3.65
C ALA A 147 -2.57 -15.63 2.96
N MET A 148 -2.56 -15.89 1.66
CA MET A 148 -3.78 -16.15 0.89
C MET A 148 -3.54 -17.35 -0.03
N PRO A 149 -4.44 -18.34 -0.08
CA PRO A 149 -4.36 -19.47 -0.98
C PRO A 149 -4.20 -19.03 -2.45
N GLY A 150 -3.43 -19.80 -3.23
CA GLY A 150 -3.23 -19.56 -4.66
C GLY A 150 -2.43 -18.30 -5.04
N THR A 151 -1.80 -17.62 -4.08
CA THR A 151 -1.08 -16.34 -4.35
C THR A 151 0.27 -16.29 -3.63
N ALA A 152 1.11 -17.32 -3.81
CA ALA A 152 2.39 -17.39 -3.07
C ALA A 152 3.30 -16.18 -3.34
N PRO A 153 3.57 -15.73 -4.60
CA PRO A 153 4.42 -14.56 -4.85
C PRO A 153 3.86 -13.30 -4.18
N TYR A 154 2.55 -13.10 -4.24
CA TYR A 154 1.90 -11.94 -3.61
C TYR A 154 1.99 -12.02 -2.07
N SER A 155 1.58 -13.13 -1.47
CA SER A 155 1.58 -13.31 -0.02
C SER A 155 2.97 -13.17 0.60
N VAL A 156 4.00 -13.78 -0.02
CA VAL A 156 5.39 -13.68 0.44
C VAL A 156 5.89 -12.24 0.38
N THR A 157 5.64 -11.56 -0.75
CA THR A 157 6.11 -10.17 -0.90
C THR A 157 5.37 -9.20 0.01
N LYS A 158 4.08 -9.41 0.29
CA LYS A 158 3.32 -8.59 1.24
C LYS A 158 3.76 -8.83 2.70
N HIS A 159 4.15 -10.06 3.08
CA HIS A 159 4.82 -10.30 4.37
C HIS A 159 6.17 -9.58 4.46
N ALA A 160 6.98 -9.62 3.40
CA ALA A 160 8.25 -8.91 3.35
C ALA A 160 8.07 -7.39 3.46
N ALA A 161 7.08 -6.82 2.76
CA ALA A 161 6.75 -5.39 2.84
C ALA A 161 6.30 -4.99 4.26
N LEU A 162 5.50 -5.83 4.93
CA LEU A 162 5.09 -5.59 6.31
C LEU A 162 6.29 -5.59 7.25
N SER A 163 7.14 -6.62 7.16
CA SER A 163 8.34 -6.72 7.99
C SER A 163 9.29 -5.54 7.79
N PHE A 164 9.43 -5.04 6.55
CA PHE A 164 10.20 -3.84 6.26
C PHE A 164 9.57 -2.59 6.91
N ALA A 165 8.25 -2.43 6.82
CA ALA A 165 7.54 -1.33 7.46
C ALA A 165 7.68 -1.36 8.99
N GLU A 166 7.55 -2.53 9.62
CA GLU A 166 7.77 -2.71 11.06
C GLU A 166 9.18 -2.33 11.46
N TRP A 167 10.19 -2.84 10.71
CA TRP A 167 11.60 -2.54 10.96
C TRP A 167 11.87 -1.05 10.88
N MET A 168 11.39 -0.38 9.86
CA MET A 168 11.51 1.08 9.71
C MET A 168 10.84 1.81 10.87
N GLY A 169 9.63 1.38 11.25
CA GLY A 169 8.85 2.00 12.33
C GLY A 169 9.59 1.98 13.66
N PHE A 170 9.98 0.80 14.16
CA PHE A 170 10.65 0.73 15.45
C PHE A 170 12.09 1.29 15.42
N THR A 171 12.76 1.26 14.25
CA THR A 171 14.14 1.78 14.14
C THR A 171 14.18 3.31 14.23
N TYR A 172 13.22 4.01 13.63
CA TYR A 172 13.31 5.46 13.46
C TYR A 172 12.22 6.27 14.20
N ALA A 173 11.28 5.62 14.89
CA ALA A 173 10.21 6.32 15.61
C ALA A 173 10.74 7.37 16.61
N HIS A 174 11.77 7.05 17.37
CA HIS A 174 12.41 7.96 18.34
C HIS A 174 13.11 9.16 17.70
N ARG A 175 13.25 9.13 16.37
CA ARG A 175 13.87 10.20 15.57
C ARG A 175 12.86 10.96 14.71
N GLY A 176 11.55 10.80 14.99
CA GLY A 176 10.47 11.55 14.37
C GLY A 176 9.94 10.97 13.06
N ILE A 177 10.34 9.75 12.67
CA ILE A 177 9.77 9.09 11.49
C ILE A 177 8.60 8.20 11.92
N THR A 178 7.42 8.47 11.36
CA THR A 178 6.23 7.63 11.51
C THR A 178 6.15 6.64 10.34
N VAL A 179 5.79 5.40 10.64
CA VAL A 179 5.54 4.39 9.62
C VAL A 179 4.21 3.71 9.89
N GLN A 180 3.41 3.52 8.84
CA GLN A 180 2.12 2.84 8.92
C GLN A 180 1.96 1.82 7.80
N ALA A 181 1.24 0.74 8.06
CA ALA A 181 0.95 -0.33 7.11
C ALA A 181 -0.56 -0.49 6.92
N ILE A 182 -1.05 -0.31 5.71
CA ILE A 182 -2.46 -0.53 5.34
C ILE A 182 -2.62 -2.01 4.97
N CYS A 183 -3.47 -2.73 5.69
CA CYS A 183 -3.67 -4.17 5.51
C CYS A 183 -5.14 -4.50 5.20
N PRO A 184 -5.67 -4.15 4.02
CA PRO A 184 -7.03 -4.48 3.62
C PRO A 184 -7.18 -5.95 3.21
N LEU A 185 -8.40 -6.48 3.28
CA LEU A 185 -8.86 -7.67 2.55
C LEU A 185 -9.27 -7.27 1.12
N GLY A 186 -10.42 -7.72 0.65
CA GLY A 186 -10.95 -7.35 -0.67
C GLY A 186 -11.29 -5.85 -0.76
N VAL A 187 -10.83 -5.20 -1.82
CA VAL A 187 -11.17 -3.81 -2.15
C VAL A 187 -11.59 -3.75 -3.60
N ARG A 188 -12.68 -3.05 -3.91
CA ARG A 188 -13.24 -2.92 -5.27
C ARG A 188 -12.31 -2.07 -6.16
N THR A 189 -11.30 -2.72 -6.70
CA THR A 189 -10.25 -2.14 -7.55
C THR A 189 -10.02 -3.04 -8.76
N PRO A 190 -9.30 -2.58 -9.79
CA PRO A 190 -8.90 -3.45 -10.91
C PRO A 190 -8.04 -4.67 -10.51
N MET A 191 -7.49 -4.67 -9.29
CA MET A 191 -6.72 -5.81 -8.75
C MET A 191 -7.61 -6.89 -8.12
N LEU A 192 -8.88 -6.58 -7.82
CA LEU A 192 -9.80 -7.58 -7.27
C LEU A 192 -10.04 -8.66 -8.33
N PRO A 193 -9.94 -9.97 -7.97
CA PRO A 193 -10.24 -11.06 -8.91
C PRO A 193 -11.63 -10.91 -9.52
N SER A 194 -11.81 -11.41 -10.75
CA SER A 194 -13.12 -11.45 -11.38
C SER A 194 -14.06 -12.42 -10.66
N ALA A 195 -15.38 -12.25 -10.83
CA ALA A 195 -16.37 -13.10 -10.17
C ALA A 195 -16.24 -14.60 -10.51
N ASP A 196 -15.63 -14.91 -11.64
CA ASP A 196 -15.39 -16.27 -12.11
C ASP A 196 -14.15 -16.94 -11.47
N GLU A 197 -13.32 -16.17 -10.78
CA GLU A 197 -12.13 -16.69 -10.12
C GLU A 197 -12.45 -17.25 -8.72
N PRO A 198 -11.93 -18.44 -8.33
CA PRO A 198 -12.18 -19.02 -7.00
C PRO A 198 -11.83 -18.08 -5.84
N SER A 199 -10.76 -17.30 -5.98
CA SER A 199 -10.32 -16.32 -4.99
C SER A 199 -11.32 -15.18 -4.75
N PHE A 200 -12.23 -14.90 -5.72
CA PHE A 200 -13.32 -13.95 -5.54
C PHE A 200 -14.29 -14.36 -4.44
N LYS A 201 -14.53 -15.66 -4.25
CA LYS A 201 -15.39 -16.17 -3.17
C LYS A 201 -14.89 -15.79 -1.78
N ILE A 202 -13.58 -15.56 -1.64
CA ILE A 202 -12.96 -15.14 -0.37
C ILE A 202 -13.01 -13.61 -0.20
N LEU A 203 -12.81 -12.87 -1.29
CA LEU A 203 -12.55 -11.43 -1.25
C LEU A 203 -13.71 -10.58 -1.74
N GLY A 204 -14.55 -11.12 -2.67
CA GLY A 204 -15.51 -10.32 -3.41
C GLY A 204 -16.71 -9.87 -2.59
N ASP A 205 -17.33 -10.78 -1.84
CA ASP A 205 -18.56 -10.47 -1.08
C ASP A 205 -18.31 -9.46 0.05
N ALA A 206 -17.11 -9.50 0.66
CA ALA A 206 -16.72 -8.59 1.71
C ALA A 206 -15.92 -7.38 1.19
N ALA A 207 -15.78 -7.21 -0.14
CA ALA A 207 -14.97 -6.15 -0.71
C ALA A 207 -15.58 -4.77 -0.44
N ILE A 208 -14.77 -3.90 0.14
CA ILE A 208 -15.10 -2.50 0.44
C ILE A 208 -14.70 -1.56 -0.70
N GLU A 209 -15.29 -0.37 -0.71
CA GLU A 209 -14.89 0.68 -1.66
C GLU A 209 -13.52 1.28 -1.30
N PRO A 210 -12.70 1.68 -2.29
CA PRO A 210 -11.41 2.33 -2.03
C PRO A 210 -11.48 3.56 -1.13
N ALA A 211 -12.60 4.28 -1.16
CA ALA A 211 -12.83 5.45 -0.30
C ALA A 211 -12.86 5.10 1.19
N VAL A 212 -13.33 3.89 1.55
CA VAL A 212 -13.32 3.40 2.94
C VAL A 212 -11.88 3.19 3.41
N VAL A 213 -11.01 2.67 2.52
CA VAL A 213 -9.58 2.52 2.83
C VAL A 213 -8.92 3.89 3.02
N ALA A 214 -9.23 4.86 2.14
CA ALA A 214 -8.69 6.21 2.27
C ALA A 214 -9.13 6.90 3.57
N GLN A 215 -10.40 6.70 4.00
CA GLN A 215 -10.87 7.18 5.31
C GLN A 215 -10.09 6.52 6.46
N ALA A 216 -9.91 5.20 6.43
CA ALA A 216 -9.17 4.47 7.45
C ALA A 216 -7.70 4.95 7.56
N VAL A 217 -7.11 5.40 6.44
CA VAL A 217 -5.76 6.01 6.45
C VAL A 217 -5.76 7.35 7.17
N ILE A 218 -6.71 8.23 6.90
CA ILE A 218 -6.84 9.52 7.60
C ILE A 218 -7.02 9.29 9.10
N ASP A 219 -7.89 8.36 9.49
CA ASP A 219 -8.12 8.02 10.88
C ASP A 219 -6.84 7.46 11.53
N GLY A 220 -6.14 6.56 10.85
CA GLY A 220 -4.87 5.99 11.30
C GLY A 220 -3.75 7.02 11.43
N MET A 221 -3.68 7.99 10.52
CA MET A 221 -2.75 9.13 10.63
C MET A 221 -3.07 9.99 11.85
N SER A 222 -4.35 10.16 12.17
CA SER A 222 -4.80 10.96 13.32
C SER A 222 -4.52 10.30 14.67
N ASP A 223 -4.63 9.00 14.80
CA ASP A 223 -4.42 8.27 16.05
C ASP A 223 -3.03 7.62 16.19
N GLY A 224 -2.25 7.59 15.11
CA GLY A 224 -0.86 7.13 15.13
C GLY A 224 -0.68 5.61 15.17
N ARG A 225 -1.74 4.81 14.95
CA ARG A 225 -1.64 3.34 14.93
C ARG A 225 -0.74 2.85 13.80
N PHE A 226 0.06 1.82 14.03
CA PHE A 226 0.93 1.23 13.01
C PHE A 226 0.13 0.45 11.95
N LEU A 227 -0.75 -0.47 12.39
CA LEU A 227 -1.60 -1.24 11.48
C LEU A 227 -2.91 -0.49 11.21
N ILE A 228 -3.13 -0.15 9.96
CA ILE A 228 -4.40 0.39 9.47
C ILE A 228 -5.18 -0.78 8.87
N LEU A 229 -6.24 -1.21 9.57
CA LEU A 229 -7.07 -2.35 9.22
C LEU A 229 -8.47 -1.86 8.78
N PRO A 230 -8.68 -1.61 7.47
CA PRO A 230 -9.99 -1.17 6.97
C PRO A 230 -11.10 -2.22 7.16
N HIS A 231 -10.71 -3.49 7.34
CA HIS A 231 -11.59 -4.61 7.67
C HIS A 231 -11.31 -5.01 9.13
N PRO A 232 -12.20 -4.70 10.07
CA PRO A 232 -11.95 -4.93 11.50
C PRO A 232 -11.69 -6.38 11.88
N GLU A 233 -12.27 -7.34 11.13
CA GLU A 233 -12.10 -8.78 11.35
C GLU A 233 -10.67 -9.26 11.18
N VAL A 234 -9.84 -8.55 10.41
CA VAL A 234 -8.42 -8.90 10.19
C VAL A 234 -7.65 -8.92 11.50
N ALA A 235 -7.97 -8.05 12.45
CA ALA A 235 -7.33 -8.04 13.76
C ALA A 235 -7.54 -9.36 14.53
N ALA A 236 -8.78 -9.87 14.55
CA ALA A 236 -9.11 -11.13 15.21
C ALA A 236 -8.47 -12.33 14.47
N MET A 237 -8.48 -12.33 13.14
CA MET A 237 -7.84 -13.38 12.33
C MET A 237 -6.33 -13.44 12.59
N TYR A 238 -5.67 -12.28 12.64
CA TYR A 238 -4.24 -12.20 12.90
C TYR A 238 -3.87 -12.66 14.31
N ALA A 239 -4.66 -12.25 15.31
CA ALA A 239 -4.50 -12.73 16.68
C ALA A 239 -4.71 -14.25 16.81
N GLY A 240 -5.73 -14.81 16.14
CA GLY A 240 -5.99 -16.25 16.10
C GLY A 240 -4.84 -17.03 15.45
N ARG A 241 -4.28 -16.53 14.34
CA ARG A 241 -3.11 -17.13 13.70
C ARG A 241 -1.90 -17.19 14.65
N ALA A 242 -1.67 -16.15 15.43
CA ALA A 242 -0.56 -16.09 16.37
C ALA A 242 -0.78 -16.99 17.60
N ALA A 243 -2.02 -17.14 18.04
CA ALA A 243 -2.39 -17.95 19.21
C ALA A 243 -2.28 -19.45 18.94
N ASP A 244 -2.71 -19.94 17.78
CA ASP A 244 -2.61 -21.33 17.35
C ASP A 244 -2.26 -21.43 15.85
N PRO A 245 -0.96 -21.40 15.51
CA PRO A 245 -0.53 -21.50 14.12
C PRO A 245 -0.89 -22.82 13.44
N ASP A 246 -1.02 -23.91 14.19
CA ASP A 246 -1.36 -25.22 13.64
C ASP A 246 -2.87 -25.32 13.32
N GLU A 247 -3.73 -24.78 14.18
CA GLU A 247 -5.16 -24.68 13.87
C GLU A 247 -5.38 -23.77 12.68
N TRP A 248 -4.71 -22.61 12.65
CA TRP A 248 -4.74 -21.69 11.50
C TRP A 248 -4.37 -22.41 10.19
N ARG A 249 -3.25 -23.15 10.19
CA ARG A 249 -2.80 -23.89 9.00
C ARG A 249 -3.82 -24.96 8.56
N ARG A 250 -4.46 -25.66 9.50
CA ARG A 250 -5.53 -26.61 9.18
C ARG A 250 -6.75 -25.92 8.55
N GLY A 251 -7.16 -24.80 9.09
CA GLY A 251 -8.26 -23.99 8.54
C GLY A 251 -7.96 -23.50 7.12
N MET A 252 -6.75 -22.98 6.89
CA MET A 252 -6.32 -22.53 5.55
C MET A 252 -6.21 -23.68 4.55
N ASN A 253 -5.84 -24.89 4.99
CA ASN A 253 -5.86 -26.08 4.14
C ASN A 253 -7.30 -26.47 3.75
N GLY A 254 -8.26 -26.40 4.68
CA GLY A 254 -9.67 -26.59 4.38
C GLY A 254 -10.19 -25.56 3.35
N LEU A 255 -9.80 -24.30 3.48
CA LEU A 255 -10.14 -23.27 2.52
C LEU A 255 -9.54 -23.55 1.13
N GLN A 256 -8.27 -23.98 1.06
CA GLN A 256 -7.63 -24.40 -0.20
C GLN A 256 -8.39 -25.54 -0.90
N GLN A 257 -8.81 -26.55 -0.15
CA GLN A 257 -9.60 -27.65 -0.69
C GLN A 257 -10.93 -27.20 -1.27
N LEU A 258 -11.61 -26.22 -0.62
CA LEU A 258 -12.85 -25.65 -1.14
C LEU A 258 -12.63 -24.89 -2.46
N LEU A 259 -11.49 -24.22 -2.62
CA LEU A 259 -11.14 -23.50 -3.85
C LEU A 259 -10.80 -24.46 -5.00
N GLU A 260 -10.16 -25.58 -4.72
CA GLU A 260 -9.79 -26.62 -5.72
C GLU A 260 -11.00 -27.44 -6.17
N GLY A 261 -11.99 -27.61 -5.30
CA GLY A 261 -13.22 -28.40 -5.58
C GLY A 261 -14.36 -27.57 -6.20
N SER A 262 -14.15 -26.29 -6.43
CA SER A 262 -15.12 -25.36 -7.01
C SER A 262 -14.75 -25.00 -8.44
#